data_425110d5c77379ccf2f8b34c309e9a30
#
_entry.id   425110d5c77379ccf2f8b34c309e9a30
#
_cell.length_a   1.000
_cell.length_b   1.000
_cell.length_c   1.000
_cell.angle_alpha   90.00
_cell.angle_beta   90.00
_cell.angle_gamma   90.00
#
_symmetry.space_group_name_H-M   'P 1'
#
loop_
_entity.id
_entity.type
_entity.pdbx_description
1 polymer ?
#
loop_
_entity_poly.entity_id
_entity_poly.type
_entity_poly.pdbx_seq_one_letter_code
_entity_poly.pdbx_strand_id
1 'polypeptide(L)'
;VSDNIPSYIVVEGPIGVGKTSLAQRLSEALNGDLLLEAPEENPFLERFYQDPKGAALPTQLFFLMQRVRQLAQLRQGDIFKPVRVADFLVDKDRLFAQVTLDDEELSLYEQVYGQLTLDAPKPDLVIYLQAPVDVLVERIARRGRGYERLMDSAYLHRLSEAYASFFYHYEDAPLLIVNASGIDWVNRDEDFQQLLDFMRGVNAGRHYFNPLPFAM
;
A
#
# COMPACT_ATOMS: atom_id res chain seq x y z
N VAL A 1 -23.33 -16.49 12.49
CA VAL A 1 -22.00 -15.90 12.45
C VAL A 1 -22.19 -14.58 11.77
N SER A 2 -22.13 -13.46 12.50
CA SER A 2 -22.14 -12.13 11.91
C SER A 2 -20.87 -11.99 11.09
N ASP A 3 -20.98 -11.77 9.79
CA ASP A 3 -19.87 -11.41 8.93
C ASP A 3 -19.26 -10.10 9.47
N ASN A 4 -18.21 -10.22 10.26
CA ASN A 4 -17.52 -9.07 10.82
C ASN A 4 -16.56 -8.53 9.73
N ILE A 5 -17.13 -7.83 8.77
CA ILE A 5 -16.34 -7.18 7.71
C ILE A 5 -15.64 -5.97 8.32
N PRO A 6 -14.30 -5.85 8.21
CA PRO A 6 -13.58 -4.67 8.66
C PRO A 6 -14.11 -3.40 8.00
N SER A 7 -14.26 -2.32 8.77
CA SER A 7 -14.78 -1.05 8.26
C SER A 7 -13.72 -0.20 7.56
N TYR A 8 -12.45 -0.38 7.92
CA TYR A 8 -11.32 0.25 7.23
C TYR A 8 -10.24 -0.78 6.89
N ILE A 9 -10.10 -1.05 5.60
CA ILE A 9 -9.15 -2.01 5.04
C ILE A 9 -8.07 -1.26 4.28
N VAL A 10 -6.82 -1.60 4.54
CA VAL A 10 -5.68 -1.07 3.81
C VAL A 10 -5.00 -2.18 3.03
N VAL A 11 -4.74 -1.97 1.75
CA VAL A 11 -3.91 -2.82 0.90
C VAL A 11 -2.55 -2.18 0.73
N GLU A 12 -1.50 -2.82 1.18
CA GLU A 12 -0.14 -2.28 1.17
C GLU A 12 0.88 -3.26 0.56
N GLY A 13 2.04 -2.74 0.15
CA GLY A 13 3.13 -3.52 -0.43
C GLY A 13 3.96 -2.72 -1.44
N PRO A 14 5.06 -3.28 -1.97
CA PRO A 14 5.98 -2.56 -2.85
C PRO A 14 5.35 -2.14 -4.18
N ILE A 15 6.04 -1.25 -4.89
CA ILE A 15 5.62 -0.76 -6.21
C ILE A 15 5.50 -1.95 -7.17
N GLY A 16 4.41 -1.99 -7.93
CA GLY A 16 4.17 -3.07 -8.92
C GLY A 16 3.49 -4.33 -8.38
N VAL A 17 3.29 -4.45 -7.05
CA VAL A 17 2.72 -5.67 -6.45
C VAL A 17 1.22 -5.88 -6.72
N GLY A 18 0.47 -4.83 -7.11
CA GLY A 18 -0.95 -4.91 -7.46
C GLY A 18 -1.93 -4.35 -6.43
N LYS A 19 -1.47 -3.48 -5.52
CA LYS A 19 -2.30 -2.84 -4.48
C LYS A 19 -3.59 -2.23 -5.01
N THR A 20 -3.48 -1.33 -5.97
CA THR A 20 -4.61 -0.58 -6.53
C THR A 20 -5.67 -1.49 -7.12
N SER A 21 -5.27 -2.51 -7.88
CA SER A 21 -6.19 -3.47 -8.48
C SER A 21 -6.95 -4.29 -7.42
N LEU A 22 -6.25 -4.71 -6.35
CA LEU A 22 -6.91 -5.43 -5.26
C LEU A 22 -7.84 -4.51 -4.47
N ALA A 23 -7.41 -3.29 -4.15
CA ALA A 23 -8.24 -2.31 -3.43
C ALA A 23 -9.53 -1.98 -4.19
N GLN A 24 -9.46 -1.82 -5.52
CA GLN A 24 -10.62 -1.62 -6.37
C GLN A 24 -11.61 -2.79 -6.29
N ARG A 25 -11.11 -4.02 -6.46
CA ARG A 25 -11.97 -5.21 -6.38
C ARG A 25 -12.61 -5.41 -5.01
N LEU A 26 -11.87 -5.16 -3.93
CA LEU A 26 -12.40 -5.23 -2.57
C LEU A 26 -13.48 -4.16 -2.35
N SER A 27 -13.24 -2.93 -2.78
CA SER A 27 -14.22 -1.84 -2.69
C SER A 27 -15.52 -2.17 -3.42
N GLU A 28 -15.44 -2.72 -4.63
CA GLU A 28 -16.61 -3.16 -5.40
C GLU A 28 -17.35 -4.31 -4.71
N ALA A 29 -16.64 -5.36 -4.28
CA ALA A 29 -17.22 -6.54 -3.66
C ALA A 29 -17.87 -6.25 -2.29
N LEU A 30 -17.35 -5.26 -1.56
CA LEU A 30 -17.82 -4.86 -0.23
C LEU A 30 -18.76 -3.64 -0.27
N ASN A 31 -19.08 -3.12 -1.45
CA ASN A 31 -19.84 -1.87 -1.65
C ASN A 31 -19.25 -0.71 -0.80
N GLY A 32 -17.93 -0.61 -0.80
CA GLY A 32 -17.17 0.33 0.02
C GLY A 32 -16.71 1.57 -0.73
N ASP A 33 -16.25 2.58 0.02
CA ASP A 33 -15.53 3.73 -0.52
C ASP A 33 -14.09 3.35 -0.82
N LEU A 34 -13.58 3.84 -1.94
CA LEU A 34 -12.22 3.59 -2.42
C LEU A 34 -11.34 4.83 -2.27
N LEU A 35 -10.19 4.67 -1.63
CA LEU A 35 -9.17 5.71 -1.55
C LEU A 35 -7.90 5.22 -2.22
N LEU A 36 -7.51 5.89 -3.29
CA LEU A 36 -6.31 5.55 -4.06
C LEU A 36 -5.25 6.64 -3.94
N GLU A 37 -4.03 6.19 -3.88
CA GLU A 37 -2.87 7.04 -4.10
C GLU A 37 -2.87 7.54 -5.56
N ALA A 38 -2.58 8.83 -5.75
CA ALA A 38 -2.48 9.45 -7.07
C ALA A 38 -1.03 9.96 -7.29
N PRO A 39 -0.07 9.05 -7.54
CA PRO A 39 1.34 9.41 -7.67
C PRO A 39 1.60 10.35 -8.85
N GLU A 40 0.76 10.33 -9.88
CA GLU A 40 0.83 11.22 -11.04
C GLU A 40 0.56 12.69 -10.71
N GLU A 41 -0.07 12.98 -9.58
CA GLU A 41 -0.27 14.36 -9.10
C GLU A 41 0.98 14.95 -8.45
N ASN A 42 1.98 14.11 -8.13
CA ASN A 42 3.21 14.57 -7.49
C ASN A 42 4.16 15.20 -8.52
N PRO A 43 4.32 16.53 -8.52
CA PRO A 43 5.12 17.24 -9.52
C PRO A 43 6.63 16.99 -9.40
N PHE A 44 7.06 16.39 -8.28
CA PHE A 44 8.47 16.11 -8.01
C PHE A 44 8.87 14.68 -8.38
N LEU A 45 7.90 13.78 -8.64
CA LEU A 45 8.13 12.34 -8.76
C LEU A 45 9.02 11.98 -9.96
N GLU A 46 8.82 12.59 -11.11
CA GLU A 46 9.65 12.34 -12.28
C GLU A 46 11.09 12.79 -12.04
N ARG A 47 11.29 13.97 -11.46
CA ARG A 47 12.62 14.47 -11.08
C ARG A 47 13.28 13.60 -10.02
N PHE A 48 12.51 13.08 -9.08
CA PHE A 48 13.01 12.13 -8.07
C PHE A 48 13.62 10.88 -8.68
N TYR A 49 13.00 10.29 -9.71
CA TYR A 49 13.58 9.13 -10.39
C TYR A 49 14.78 9.47 -11.26
N GLN A 50 14.94 10.72 -11.71
CA GLN A 50 16.10 11.18 -12.46
C GLN A 50 17.27 11.57 -11.55
N ASP A 51 17.00 12.32 -10.51
CA ASP A 51 17.96 12.81 -9.51
C ASP A 51 17.33 12.72 -8.10
N PRO A 52 17.47 11.58 -7.42
CA PRO A 52 16.89 11.37 -6.10
C PRO A 52 17.33 12.40 -5.07
N LYS A 53 18.62 12.79 -5.05
CA LYS A 53 19.18 13.70 -4.02
C LYS A 53 18.53 15.07 -4.01
N GLY A 54 18.20 15.61 -5.19
CA GLY A 54 17.62 16.95 -5.30
C GLY A 54 16.10 17.00 -5.18
N ALA A 55 15.43 15.86 -5.16
CA ALA A 55 13.97 15.79 -5.21
C ALA A 55 13.34 14.88 -4.14
N ALA A 56 14.13 14.16 -3.33
CA ALA A 56 13.60 13.20 -2.37
C ALA A 56 12.70 13.88 -1.33
N LEU A 57 13.18 14.86 -0.59
CA LEU A 57 12.40 15.51 0.46
C LEU A 57 11.09 16.15 -0.07
N PRO A 58 11.08 16.98 -1.12
CA PRO A 58 9.82 17.53 -1.64
C PRO A 58 8.87 16.44 -2.15
N THR A 59 9.38 15.35 -2.70
CA THR A 59 8.55 14.20 -3.12
C THR A 59 7.85 13.54 -1.94
N GLN A 60 8.59 13.26 -0.86
CA GLN A 60 8.04 12.62 0.33
C GLN A 60 7.05 13.55 1.08
N LEU A 61 7.36 14.84 1.20
CA LEU A 61 6.44 15.81 1.82
C LEU A 61 5.15 15.96 1.01
N PHE A 62 5.22 15.94 -0.31
CA PHE A 62 4.03 16.00 -1.15
C PHE A 62 3.12 14.79 -0.92
N PHE A 63 3.68 13.57 -0.92
CA PHE A 63 2.93 12.37 -0.63
C PHE A 63 2.31 12.38 0.76
N LEU A 64 3.05 12.78 1.78
CA LEU A 64 2.53 12.91 3.14
C LEU A 64 1.31 13.85 3.19
N MET A 65 1.43 15.05 2.59
CA MET A 65 0.34 16.02 2.57
C MET A 65 -0.88 15.53 1.77
N GLN A 66 -0.66 14.81 0.67
CA GLN A 66 -1.74 14.21 -0.12
C GLN A 66 -2.50 13.17 0.71
N ARG A 67 -1.80 12.27 1.40
CA ARG A 67 -2.41 11.24 2.26
C ARG A 67 -3.16 11.84 3.45
N VAL A 68 -2.59 12.83 4.10
CA VAL A 68 -3.28 13.54 5.20
C VAL A 68 -4.61 14.14 4.74
N ARG A 69 -4.64 14.74 3.54
CA ARG A 69 -5.90 15.25 2.93
C ARG A 69 -6.89 14.12 2.66
N GLN A 70 -6.44 13.03 2.11
CA GLN A 70 -7.28 11.85 1.83
C GLN A 70 -7.86 11.25 3.12
N LEU A 71 -7.05 11.17 4.19
CA LEU A 71 -7.53 10.69 5.50
C LEU A 71 -8.56 11.64 6.14
N ALA A 72 -8.44 12.94 5.92
CA ALA A 72 -9.46 13.89 6.37
C ALA A 72 -10.82 13.64 5.68
N GLN A 73 -10.81 13.17 4.44
CA GLN A 73 -12.03 12.75 3.72
C GLN A 73 -12.65 11.47 4.31
N LEU A 74 -11.82 10.54 4.82
CA LEU A 74 -12.32 9.34 5.51
C LEU A 74 -13.21 9.67 6.70
N ARG A 75 -12.92 10.76 7.42
CA ARG A 75 -13.71 11.21 8.58
C ARG A 75 -15.09 11.75 8.19
N GLN A 76 -15.24 12.19 6.94
CA GLN A 76 -16.47 12.75 6.38
C GLN A 76 -17.26 11.72 5.55
N GLY A 77 -16.82 10.45 5.54
CA GLY A 77 -17.32 9.40 4.67
C GLY A 77 -18.81 9.16 4.70
N ASP A 78 -19.32 8.62 3.61
CA ASP A 78 -20.75 8.33 3.42
C ASP A 78 -21.23 7.30 4.45
N ILE A 79 -22.28 7.64 5.20
CA ILE A 79 -22.92 6.74 6.17
C ILE A 79 -23.56 5.52 5.50
N PHE A 80 -23.80 5.56 4.18
CA PHE A 80 -24.34 4.47 3.39
C PHE A 80 -23.26 3.49 2.88
N LYS A 81 -21.98 3.85 3.03
CA LYS A 81 -20.84 3.00 2.69
C LYS A 81 -19.98 2.74 3.92
N PRO A 82 -20.33 1.72 4.71
CA PRO A 82 -19.68 1.45 5.99
C PRO A 82 -18.25 0.93 5.85
N VAL A 83 -17.88 0.42 4.67
CA VAL A 83 -16.54 -0.10 4.38
C VAL A 83 -15.73 0.92 3.60
N ARG A 84 -14.46 1.06 3.95
CA ARG A 84 -13.48 1.89 3.25
C ARG A 84 -12.26 1.06 2.91
N VAL A 85 -11.79 1.16 1.67
CA VAL A 85 -10.61 0.45 1.19
C VAL A 85 -9.61 1.46 0.65
N ALA A 86 -8.39 1.43 1.18
CA ALA A 86 -7.30 2.28 0.71
C ALA A 86 -6.15 1.43 0.14
N ASP A 87 -5.43 1.93 -0.86
CA ASP A 87 -4.21 1.31 -1.38
C ASP A 87 -2.93 1.94 -0.83
N PHE A 88 -3.04 2.56 0.35
CA PHE A 88 -1.92 3.13 1.09
C PHE A 88 -2.14 3.07 2.61
N LEU A 89 -1.03 2.92 3.34
CA LEU A 89 -0.93 3.09 4.79
C LEU A 89 -0.14 4.37 5.08
N VAL A 90 -0.56 5.17 6.08
CA VAL A 90 0.17 6.41 6.43
C VAL A 90 1.58 6.11 6.90
N ASP A 91 1.75 5.06 7.69
CA ASP A 91 3.05 4.66 8.20
C ASP A 91 4.08 4.31 7.11
N LYS A 92 3.61 3.96 5.91
CA LYS A 92 4.43 3.75 4.73
C LYS A 92 5.25 4.99 4.35
N ASP A 93 4.75 6.19 4.60
CA ASP A 93 5.47 7.42 4.27
C ASP A 93 6.83 7.49 4.97
N ARG A 94 6.87 7.10 6.23
CA ARG A 94 8.14 7.02 6.98
C ARG A 94 9.09 6.00 6.38
N LEU A 95 8.58 4.86 5.93
CA LEU A 95 9.38 3.83 5.28
C LEU A 95 10.06 4.36 4.01
N PHE A 96 9.31 5.05 3.15
CA PHE A 96 9.88 5.67 1.95
C PHE A 96 10.86 6.79 2.28
N ALA A 97 10.54 7.63 3.28
CA ALA A 97 11.44 8.68 3.76
C ALA A 97 12.77 8.08 4.25
N GLN A 98 12.74 7.02 5.07
CA GLN A 98 13.94 6.34 5.58
C GLN A 98 14.80 5.73 4.46
N VAL A 99 14.22 5.29 3.36
CA VAL A 99 14.95 4.70 2.22
C VAL A 99 15.57 5.77 1.32
N THR A 100 14.99 6.99 1.28
CA THR A 100 15.29 7.99 0.25
C THR A 100 15.94 9.27 0.75
N LEU A 101 15.72 9.65 2.02
CA LEU A 101 16.24 10.88 2.61
C LEU A 101 17.59 10.66 3.30
N ASP A 102 18.41 11.69 3.35
CA ASP A 102 19.56 11.72 4.25
C ASP A 102 19.13 12.01 5.70
N ASP A 103 20.06 11.97 6.65
CA ASP A 103 19.77 12.09 8.07
C ASP A 103 19.15 13.46 8.44
N GLU A 104 19.59 14.54 7.80
CA GLU A 104 19.11 15.90 8.04
C GLU A 104 17.71 16.11 7.46
N GLU A 105 17.48 15.65 6.22
CA GLU A 105 16.19 15.65 5.56
C GLU A 105 15.19 14.76 6.31
N LEU A 106 15.61 13.57 6.75
CA LEU A 106 14.77 12.65 7.51
C LEU A 106 14.35 13.26 8.84
N SER A 107 15.27 13.92 9.55
CA SER A 107 14.95 14.60 10.82
C SER A 107 13.89 15.69 10.63
N LEU A 108 13.98 16.49 9.56
CA LEU A 108 12.97 17.50 9.23
C LEU A 108 11.63 16.83 8.86
N TYR A 109 11.69 15.79 8.02
CA TYR A 109 10.50 15.05 7.62
C TYR A 109 9.74 14.46 8.82
N GLU A 110 10.43 13.84 9.77
CA GLU A 110 9.85 13.25 10.98
C GLU A 110 9.13 14.27 11.86
N GLN A 111 9.64 15.50 11.96
CA GLN A 111 8.96 16.58 12.68
C GLN A 111 7.64 16.95 12.02
N VAL A 112 7.60 17.04 10.69
CA VAL A 112 6.37 17.34 9.93
C VAL A 112 5.40 16.17 10.01
N TYR A 113 5.89 14.94 9.83
CA TYR A 113 5.09 13.71 9.93
C TYR A 113 4.39 13.60 11.28
N GLY A 114 5.12 13.78 12.38
CA GLY A 114 4.55 13.68 13.73
C GLY A 114 3.43 14.67 14.00
N GLN A 115 3.50 15.89 13.44
CA GLN A 115 2.44 16.90 13.58
C GLN A 115 1.21 16.59 12.73
N LEU A 116 1.41 16.08 11.51
CA LEU A 116 0.32 15.89 10.55
C LEU A 116 -0.46 14.58 10.77
N THR A 117 0.16 13.56 11.39
CA THR A 117 -0.43 12.22 11.50
C THR A 117 -0.98 11.88 12.88
N LEU A 118 -0.92 12.82 13.85
CA LEU A 118 -1.37 12.62 15.24
C LEU A 118 -2.75 11.93 15.36
N ASP A 119 -3.66 12.24 14.48
CA ASP A 119 -5.02 11.73 14.49
C ASP A 119 -5.33 10.80 13.30
N ALA A 120 -4.34 10.21 12.68
CA ALA A 120 -4.58 9.28 11.57
C ALA A 120 -5.43 8.08 12.04
N PRO A 121 -6.50 7.71 11.33
CA PRO A 121 -7.31 6.55 11.71
C PRO A 121 -6.50 5.27 11.52
N LYS A 122 -6.59 4.35 12.49
CA LYS A 122 -5.98 3.03 12.37
C LYS A 122 -6.87 2.12 11.54
N PRO A 123 -6.29 1.30 10.64
CA PRO A 123 -7.05 0.31 9.89
C PRO A 123 -7.56 -0.82 10.81
N ASP A 124 -8.69 -1.42 10.44
CA ASP A 124 -9.20 -2.64 11.09
C ASP A 124 -8.55 -3.89 10.50
N LEU A 125 -8.01 -3.79 9.30
CA LEU A 125 -7.25 -4.85 8.62
C LEU A 125 -6.23 -4.25 7.67
N VAL A 126 -5.00 -4.75 7.72
CA VAL A 126 -3.97 -4.47 6.71
C VAL A 126 -3.70 -5.74 5.90
N ILE A 127 -3.77 -5.62 4.57
CA ILE A 127 -3.40 -6.68 3.62
C ILE A 127 -2.06 -6.30 3.01
N TYR A 128 -1.01 -7.00 3.43
CA TYR A 128 0.35 -6.79 2.92
C TYR A 128 0.64 -7.75 1.78
N LEU A 129 0.79 -7.21 0.57
CA LEU A 129 1.13 -7.96 -0.64
C LEU A 129 2.65 -8.10 -0.78
N GLN A 130 3.11 -9.32 -0.99
CA GLN A 130 4.52 -9.63 -1.25
C GLN A 130 4.71 -10.26 -2.63
N ALA A 131 5.78 -9.90 -3.32
CA ALA A 131 6.25 -10.59 -4.52
C ALA A 131 7.78 -10.42 -4.64
N PRO A 132 8.49 -11.37 -5.27
CA PRO A 132 9.90 -11.21 -5.63
C PRO A 132 10.14 -9.98 -6.52
N VAL A 133 11.31 -9.38 -6.42
CA VAL A 133 11.63 -8.13 -7.13
C VAL A 133 11.58 -8.29 -8.65
N ASP A 134 11.99 -9.43 -9.19
CA ASP A 134 11.87 -9.75 -10.62
C ASP A 134 10.42 -9.70 -11.12
N VAL A 135 9.47 -10.23 -10.34
CA VAL A 135 8.02 -10.13 -10.62
C VAL A 135 7.55 -8.68 -10.58
N LEU A 136 8.05 -7.89 -9.63
CA LEU A 136 7.69 -6.46 -9.54
C LEU A 136 8.20 -5.68 -10.75
N VAL A 137 9.45 -5.90 -11.16
CA VAL A 137 10.07 -5.28 -12.36
C VAL A 137 9.25 -5.61 -13.61
N GLU A 138 8.89 -6.87 -13.81
CA GLU A 138 8.07 -7.28 -14.95
C GLU A 138 6.69 -6.57 -14.95
N ARG A 139 6.02 -6.51 -13.80
CA ARG A 139 4.72 -5.86 -13.68
C ARG A 139 4.79 -4.35 -13.89
N ILE A 140 5.84 -3.69 -13.39
CA ILE A 140 6.09 -2.26 -13.61
C ILE A 140 6.33 -2.00 -15.10
N ALA A 141 7.17 -2.80 -15.77
CA ALA A 141 7.43 -2.67 -17.20
C ALA A 141 6.14 -2.84 -18.03
N ARG A 142 5.31 -3.83 -17.68
CA ARG A 142 4.04 -4.09 -18.36
C ARG A 142 3.02 -2.95 -18.17
N ARG A 143 2.99 -2.32 -16.98
CA ARG A 143 2.14 -1.18 -16.67
C ARG A 143 2.52 0.06 -17.48
N GLY A 144 3.79 0.27 -17.76
CA GLY A 144 4.30 1.24 -18.73
C GLY A 144 4.18 2.71 -18.34
N ARG A 145 4.09 3.06 -17.04
CA ARG A 145 4.10 4.46 -16.60
C ARG A 145 5.46 5.10 -16.92
N GLY A 146 5.43 6.28 -17.58
CA GLY A 146 6.64 6.91 -18.12
C GLY A 146 7.73 7.17 -17.07
N TYR A 147 7.36 7.71 -15.92
CA TYR A 147 8.29 8.01 -14.82
C TYR A 147 8.89 6.75 -14.17
N GLU A 148 8.21 5.60 -14.22
CA GLU A 148 8.70 4.35 -13.64
C GLU A 148 9.81 3.69 -14.48
N ARG A 149 9.96 4.06 -15.75
CA ARG A 149 11.06 3.57 -16.61
C ARG A 149 12.45 3.95 -16.11
N LEU A 150 12.51 4.99 -15.29
CA LEU A 150 13.75 5.50 -14.70
C LEU A 150 14.06 4.86 -13.33
N MET A 151 13.18 3.98 -12.85
CA MET A 151 13.34 3.35 -11.55
C MET A 151 14.46 2.32 -11.57
N ASP A 152 15.43 2.49 -10.68
CA ASP A 152 16.53 1.56 -10.48
C ASP A 152 16.06 0.28 -9.76
N SER A 153 16.48 -0.88 -10.23
CA SER A 153 16.19 -2.17 -9.59
C SER A 153 16.76 -2.27 -8.18
N ALA A 154 17.90 -1.63 -7.92
CA ALA A 154 18.49 -1.56 -6.57
C ALA A 154 17.60 -0.77 -5.60
N TYR A 155 16.90 0.26 -6.08
CA TYR A 155 15.90 0.98 -5.29
C TYR A 155 14.72 0.06 -4.93
N LEU A 156 14.22 -0.73 -5.87
CA LEU A 156 13.14 -1.70 -5.61
C LEU A 156 13.56 -2.77 -4.59
N HIS A 157 14.80 -3.23 -4.64
CA HIS A 157 15.33 -4.17 -3.64
C HIS A 157 15.33 -3.55 -2.24
N ARG A 158 15.93 -2.37 -2.07
CA ARG A 158 15.94 -1.66 -0.78
C ARG A 158 14.53 -1.41 -0.25
N LEU A 159 13.61 -1.02 -1.13
CA LEU A 159 12.23 -0.78 -0.78
C LEU A 159 11.53 -2.07 -0.32
N SER A 160 11.73 -3.18 -1.03
CA SER A 160 11.14 -4.49 -0.67
C SER A 160 11.68 -5.00 0.68
N GLU A 161 12.97 -4.82 0.96
CA GLU A 161 13.57 -5.13 2.25
C GLU A 161 13.00 -4.26 3.37
N ALA A 162 12.84 -2.96 3.13
CA ALA A 162 12.23 -2.04 4.08
C ALA A 162 10.77 -2.41 4.41
N TYR A 163 9.98 -2.79 3.39
CA TYR A 163 8.62 -3.32 3.58
C TYR A 163 8.61 -4.60 4.42
N ALA A 164 9.50 -5.55 4.13
CA ALA A 164 9.58 -6.80 4.88
C ALA A 164 9.95 -6.55 6.34
N SER A 165 10.91 -5.66 6.61
CA SER A 165 11.30 -5.27 7.96
C SER A 165 10.17 -4.55 8.70
N PHE A 166 9.50 -3.60 8.05
CA PHE A 166 8.37 -2.87 8.63
C PHE A 166 7.24 -3.81 9.04
N PHE A 167 6.78 -4.65 8.13
CA PHE A 167 5.68 -5.56 8.41
C PHE A 167 6.06 -6.74 9.32
N TYR A 168 7.35 -7.05 9.45
CA TYR A 168 7.81 -8.01 10.46
C TYR A 168 7.54 -7.52 11.90
N HIS A 169 7.61 -6.22 12.14
CA HIS A 169 7.37 -5.60 13.45
C HIS A 169 5.99 -4.96 13.60
N TYR A 170 5.14 -5.03 12.56
CA TYR A 170 3.86 -4.37 12.55
C TYR A 170 2.84 -5.07 13.46
N GLU A 171 2.27 -4.32 14.42
CA GLU A 171 1.30 -4.82 15.43
C GLU A 171 0.10 -3.88 15.60
N ASP A 172 0.01 -2.79 14.84
CA ASP A 172 -1.03 -1.76 15.03
C ASP A 172 -2.44 -2.21 14.60
N ALA A 173 -2.54 -3.20 13.71
CA ALA A 173 -3.80 -3.79 13.25
C ALA A 173 -3.62 -5.28 12.89
N PRO A 174 -4.71 -6.05 12.76
CA PRO A 174 -4.68 -7.37 12.15
C PRO A 174 -3.99 -7.32 10.80
N LEU A 175 -3.07 -8.25 10.54
CA LEU A 175 -2.22 -8.28 9.35
C LEU A 175 -2.42 -9.55 8.55
N LEU A 176 -2.84 -9.42 7.30
CA LEU A 176 -2.91 -10.50 6.33
C LEU A 176 -1.76 -10.36 5.32
N ILE A 177 -0.78 -11.25 5.38
CA ILE A 177 0.35 -11.31 4.45
C ILE A 177 -0.02 -12.21 3.28
N VAL A 178 0.03 -11.68 2.08
CA VAL A 178 -0.40 -12.37 0.85
C VAL A 178 0.79 -12.54 -0.10
N ASN A 179 1.09 -13.78 -0.47
CA ASN A 179 2.00 -14.05 -1.57
C ASN A 179 1.31 -13.74 -2.91
N ALA A 180 1.65 -12.60 -3.48
CA ALA A 180 1.05 -12.07 -4.70
C ALA A 180 1.74 -12.57 -5.99
N SER A 181 2.74 -13.46 -5.92
CA SER A 181 3.50 -13.91 -7.09
C SER A 181 2.64 -14.69 -8.07
N GLY A 182 1.83 -15.60 -7.57
CA GLY A 182 1.03 -16.55 -8.36
C GLY A 182 -0.46 -16.27 -8.41
N ILE A 183 -0.91 -15.13 -7.84
CA ILE A 183 -2.33 -14.75 -7.81
C ILE A 183 -2.63 -13.73 -8.91
N ASP A 184 -3.74 -13.92 -9.60
CA ASP A 184 -4.28 -12.96 -10.56
C ASP A 184 -5.73 -12.57 -10.20
N TRP A 185 -5.88 -11.77 -9.16
CA TRP A 185 -7.19 -11.23 -8.78
C TRP A 185 -7.79 -10.25 -9.79
N VAL A 186 -7.08 -9.89 -10.85
CA VAL A 186 -7.60 -9.02 -11.91
C VAL A 186 -8.37 -9.83 -12.94
N ASN A 187 -7.82 -10.97 -13.38
CA ASN A 187 -8.36 -11.75 -14.49
C ASN A 187 -8.99 -13.09 -14.04
N ARG A 188 -8.80 -13.50 -12.79
CA ARG A 188 -9.27 -14.78 -12.24
C ARG A 188 -10.14 -14.53 -11.00
N ASP A 189 -11.44 -14.72 -11.17
CA ASP A 189 -12.42 -14.51 -10.10
C ASP A 189 -12.22 -15.48 -8.94
N GLU A 190 -11.81 -16.71 -9.23
CA GLU A 190 -11.55 -17.73 -8.19
C GLU A 190 -10.44 -17.30 -7.23
N ASP A 191 -9.35 -16.72 -7.74
CA ASP A 191 -8.24 -16.23 -6.93
C ASP A 191 -8.71 -15.11 -5.98
N PHE A 192 -9.56 -14.22 -6.48
CA PHE A 192 -10.12 -13.14 -5.69
C PHE A 192 -11.10 -13.66 -4.62
N GLN A 193 -11.99 -14.59 -4.96
CA GLN A 193 -12.95 -15.16 -4.00
C GLN A 193 -12.25 -15.90 -2.87
N GLN A 194 -11.22 -16.69 -3.17
CA GLN A 194 -10.42 -17.37 -2.14
C GLN A 194 -9.79 -16.38 -1.15
N LEU A 195 -9.23 -15.27 -1.67
CA LEU A 195 -8.67 -14.24 -0.82
C LEU A 195 -9.74 -13.55 0.04
N LEU A 196 -10.89 -13.22 -0.57
CA LEU A 196 -12.02 -12.57 0.11
C LEU A 196 -12.58 -13.46 1.23
N ASP A 197 -12.73 -14.75 0.98
CA ASP A 197 -13.23 -15.70 1.98
C ASP A 197 -12.22 -15.89 3.12
N PHE A 198 -10.93 -15.95 2.79
CA PHE A 198 -9.89 -16.03 3.81
C PHE A 198 -9.84 -14.77 4.69
N MET A 199 -9.95 -13.60 4.07
CA MET A 199 -9.92 -12.28 4.74
C MET A 199 -11.03 -12.18 5.80
N ARG A 200 -12.22 -12.71 5.57
CA ARG A 200 -13.34 -12.69 6.51
C ARG A 200 -13.05 -13.39 7.84
N GLY A 201 -12.09 -14.31 7.85
CA GLY A 201 -11.63 -15.03 9.04
C GLY A 201 -10.54 -14.31 9.83
N VAL A 202 -10.00 -13.18 9.33
CA VAL A 202 -8.89 -12.45 9.95
C VAL A 202 -9.44 -11.42 10.94
N ASN A 203 -9.36 -11.73 12.23
CA ASN A 203 -9.91 -10.86 13.30
C ASN A 203 -8.83 -10.24 14.18
N ALA A 204 -7.67 -10.88 14.31
CA ALA A 204 -6.57 -10.41 15.16
C ALA A 204 -5.26 -11.08 14.75
N GLY A 205 -4.13 -10.45 15.09
CA GLY A 205 -2.81 -11.00 14.88
C GLY A 205 -2.37 -11.07 13.43
N ARG A 206 -1.51 -12.02 13.11
CA ARG A 206 -0.85 -12.16 11.80
C ARG A 206 -1.27 -13.44 11.11
N HIS A 207 -1.71 -13.32 9.86
CA HIS A 207 -2.14 -14.42 9.01
C HIS A 207 -1.36 -14.43 7.70
N TYR A 208 -1.22 -15.62 7.11
CA TYR A 208 -0.52 -15.81 5.85
C TYR A 208 -1.44 -16.47 4.85
N PHE A 209 -1.58 -15.87 3.69
CA PHE A 209 -2.30 -16.42 2.56
C PHE A 209 -1.33 -16.73 1.42
N ASN A 210 -1.14 -18.00 1.18
CA ASN A 210 -0.32 -18.51 0.09
C ASN A 210 -1.22 -19.42 -0.75
N PRO A 211 -1.74 -18.95 -1.89
CA PRO A 211 -2.64 -19.74 -2.70
C PRO A 211 -1.92 -20.97 -3.20
N LEU A 212 -2.54 -22.12 -3.04
CA LEU A 212 -2.06 -23.35 -3.67
C LEU A 212 -2.29 -23.21 -5.18
N PRO A 213 -1.28 -23.50 -6.03
CA PRO A 213 -1.54 -23.64 -7.45
C PRO A 213 -2.61 -24.72 -7.62
N PHE A 214 -3.67 -24.42 -8.36
CA PHE A 214 -4.63 -25.43 -8.75
C PHE A 214 -3.85 -26.54 -9.46
N ALA A 215 -3.94 -27.77 -8.94
CA ALA A 215 -3.49 -28.95 -9.69
C ALA A 215 -4.35 -29.02 -10.96
N MET A 216 -3.69 -28.79 -12.13
CA MET A 216 -4.31 -29.03 -13.44
C MET A 216 -4.57 -30.52 -13.63
#